data_07d6f89a7234e7c2829266ab316f2627
#
_entry.id   07d6f89a7234e7c2829266ab316f2627
#
_cell.length_a   1.000
_cell.length_b   1.000
_cell.length_c   1.000
_cell.angle_alpha   90.00
_cell.angle_beta   90.00
_cell.angle_gamma   90.00
#
_symmetry.space_group_name_H-M   'P 1'
#
loop_
_entity.id
_entity.type
_entity.pdbx_description
1 polymer ?
#
loop_
_entity_poly.entity_id
_entity_poly.type
_entity_poly.pdbx_seq_one_letter_code
_entity_poly.pdbx_strand_id
1 'polypeptide(L)'
;LIQGDFFGIQDFIFASGGDTRKQAAKLLRGRSFQVSLFTELAALRILDALGLPATSQVINAAGKFLIVAPHTPEVLATLADLRREFDAWFLQHTFGLAGMGLAWQAASCEDFLLRKDGTGDKAAERGFSALRTRLVEQLDRAKHARFDLCRSGARVFSDADYRFGPCAFNGRLPADRTAEGGAAASCALSRDQIAIGRALVDRFERLLIVRETETEMLRSGERLQPLELPLFGYRLAFTAQEEASGRFGELAATGLLRRCFDFSLPGADDADGTVPLWNGYARRFISGYVPRASGLESSPAQRSRYVGVDDFPEAGDLAPFDLLASDDRQPDESGSSWLGVAALGVLKGDIDNLGELFRIGLQQPTFAKHAALSRQVNAFFAIYLPWLLAREFPKVYTVFAGGDDFFLVGPWRQVQKLA
;
A
#
# COMPACT_ATOMS: atom_id res chain seq x y z
N LEU A 1 15.08 -19.55 -1.10
CA LEU A 1 14.23 -18.45 -0.67
C LEU A 1 14.35 -17.28 -1.63
N ILE A 2 13.21 -16.64 -1.94
CA ILE A 2 13.13 -15.45 -2.79
C ILE A 2 12.54 -14.33 -1.92
N GLN A 3 13.19 -13.18 -1.88
CA GLN A 3 12.73 -12.02 -1.14
C GLN A 3 12.62 -10.81 -2.06
N GLY A 4 11.48 -10.12 -1.97
CA GLY A 4 11.28 -8.80 -2.54
C GLY A 4 11.14 -7.75 -1.45
N ASP A 5 11.58 -6.53 -1.76
CA ASP A 5 11.47 -5.38 -0.87
C ASP A 5 11.32 -4.10 -1.70
N PHE A 6 10.21 -3.42 -1.50
CA PHE A 6 9.97 -2.12 -2.13
C PHE A 6 10.80 -1.05 -1.42
N PHE A 7 11.52 -0.26 -2.18
CA PHE A 7 12.35 0.82 -1.65
C PHE A 7 12.02 2.17 -2.29
N GLY A 8 12.45 3.26 -1.66
CA GLY A 8 12.09 4.62 -2.07
C GLY A 8 10.68 5.02 -1.61
N ILE A 9 10.16 4.39 -0.55
CA ILE A 9 8.78 4.59 -0.05
C ILE A 9 8.51 6.07 0.22
N GLN A 10 9.39 6.76 0.93
CA GLN A 10 9.17 8.15 1.31
C GLN A 10 9.18 9.09 0.10
N ASP A 11 10.16 8.94 -0.80
CA ASP A 11 10.23 9.71 -2.04
C ASP A 11 9.02 9.48 -2.94
N PHE A 12 8.48 8.27 -2.93
CA PHE A 12 7.30 7.90 -3.69
C PHE A 12 6.01 8.47 -3.08
N ILE A 13 5.80 8.31 -1.78
CA ILE A 13 4.59 8.76 -1.09
C ILE A 13 4.52 10.29 -1.02
N PHE A 14 5.63 10.95 -0.69
CA PHE A 14 5.69 12.39 -0.48
C PHE A 14 6.14 13.18 -1.72
N ALA A 15 6.19 12.57 -2.90
CA ALA A 15 6.43 13.30 -4.13
C ALA A 15 5.47 14.49 -4.27
N SER A 16 5.96 15.65 -4.70
CA SER A 16 5.16 16.86 -4.77
C SER A 16 5.33 17.59 -6.10
N GLY A 17 4.27 18.26 -6.52
CA GLY A 17 4.20 19.18 -7.66
C GLY A 17 3.32 20.39 -7.30
N GLY A 18 3.11 21.30 -8.23
CA GLY A 18 2.43 22.58 -7.99
C GLY A 18 1.00 22.43 -7.41
N ASP A 19 0.26 21.42 -7.85
CA ASP A 19 -1.13 21.20 -7.46
C ASP A 19 -1.33 20.05 -6.45
N THR A 20 -0.26 19.50 -5.89
CA THR A 20 -0.35 18.39 -4.92
C THR A 20 -1.27 18.70 -3.75
N ARG A 21 -1.27 19.95 -3.25
CA ARG A 21 -2.11 20.35 -2.11
C ARG A 21 -3.59 20.15 -2.37
N LYS A 22 -4.08 20.42 -3.59
CA LYS A 22 -5.49 20.28 -3.99
C LYS A 22 -6.01 18.83 -3.90
N GLN A 23 -5.12 17.84 -3.99
CA GLN A 23 -5.45 16.41 -3.98
C GLN A 23 -4.70 15.63 -2.90
N ALA A 24 -4.13 16.33 -1.90
CA ALA A 24 -3.17 15.76 -0.95
C ALA A 24 -3.65 14.46 -0.29
N ALA A 25 -4.87 14.47 0.26
CA ALA A 25 -5.43 13.31 0.94
C ALA A 25 -5.60 12.10 0.00
N LYS A 26 -6.05 12.32 -1.24
CA LYS A 26 -6.22 11.25 -2.24
C LYS A 26 -4.88 10.71 -2.70
N LEU A 27 -3.92 11.60 -2.98
CA LEU A 27 -2.57 11.22 -3.41
C LEU A 27 -1.84 10.41 -2.33
N LEU A 28 -1.87 10.86 -1.08
CA LEU A 28 -1.21 10.16 0.02
C LEU A 28 -1.78 8.75 0.21
N ARG A 29 -3.11 8.61 0.25
CA ARG A 29 -3.76 7.30 0.33
C ARG A 29 -3.44 6.41 -0.86
N GLY A 30 -3.61 6.95 -2.08
CA GLY A 30 -3.39 6.20 -3.30
C GLY A 30 -1.96 5.70 -3.42
N ARG A 31 -0.97 6.54 -3.11
CA ARG A 31 0.44 6.17 -3.13
C ARG A 31 0.79 5.13 -2.07
N SER A 32 0.30 5.30 -0.85
CA SER A 32 0.52 4.31 0.21
C SER A 32 -0.07 2.95 -0.16
N PHE A 33 -1.30 2.93 -0.65
CA PHE A 33 -1.91 1.69 -1.11
C PHE A 33 -1.18 1.08 -2.31
N GLN A 34 -0.68 1.92 -3.23
CA GLN A 34 0.07 1.49 -4.40
C GLN A 34 1.39 0.80 -4.03
N VAL A 35 2.06 1.21 -2.95
CA VAL A 35 3.23 0.48 -2.40
C VAL A 35 2.85 -0.96 -2.04
N SER A 36 1.72 -1.15 -1.39
CA SER A 36 1.20 -2.49 -1.07
C SER A 36 0.84 -3.28 -2.33
N LEU A 37 0.27 -2.61 -3.34
CA LEU A 37 -0.05 -3.24 -4.64
C LEU A 37 1.20 -3.69 -5.38
N PHE A 38 2.25 -2.87 -5.44
CA PHE A 38 3.51 -3.27 -6.08
C PHE A 38 4.09 -4.54 -5.45
N THR A 39 4.09 -4.62 -4.13
CA THR A 39 4.57 -5.79 -3.40
C THR A 39 3.74 -7.02 -3.69
N GLU A 40 2.43 -6.88 -3.66
CA GLU A 40 1.47 -7.97 -3.93
C GLU A 40 1.61 -8.49 -5.35
N LEU A 41 1.64 -7.58 -6.33
CA LEU A 41 1.66 -7.95 -7.74
C LEU A 41 3.02 -8.48 -8.18
N ALA A 42 4.12 -7.98 -7.61
CA ALA A 42 5.44 -8.56 -7.84
C ALA A 42 5.52 -10.00 -7.32
N ALA A 43 5.00 -10.25 -6.10
CA ALA A 43 4.92 -11.61 -5.57
C ALA A 43 4.02 -12.51 -6.43
N LEU A 44 2.83 -12.04 -6.82
CA LEU A 44 1.90 -12.76 -7.69
C LEU A 44 2.55 -13.09 -9.04
N ARG A 45 3.28 -12.13 -9.63
CA ARG A 45 3.98 -12.30 -10.90
C ARG A 45 5.04 -13.40 -10.83
N ILE A 46 5.78 -13.47 -9.70
CA ILE A 46 6.76 -14.54 -9.45
C ILE A 46 6.04 -15.89 -9.31
N LEU A 47 4.98 -15.96 -8.50
CA LEU A 47 4.21 -17.20 -8.34
C LEU A 47 3.66 -17.70 -9.67
N ASP A 48 3.08 -16.81 -10.49
CA ASP A 48 2.53 -17.16 -11.79
C ASP A 48 3.62 -17.62 -12.78
N ALA A 49 4.75 -16.93 -12.82
CA ALA A 49 5.85 -17.28 -13.73
C ALA A 49 6.53 -18.62 -13.38
N LEU A 50 6.55 -18.95 -12.08
CA LEU A 50 7.13 -20.20 -11.59
C LEU A 50 6.12 -21.33 -11.42
N GLY A 51 4.84 -21.11 -11.72
CA GLY A 51 3.77 -22.10 -11.51
C GLY A 51 3.57 -22.49 -10.05
N LEU A 52 3.85 -21.59 -9.12
CA LEU A 52 3.79 -21.87 -7.68
C LEU A 52 2.41 -21.55 -7.09
N PRO A 53 1.95 -22.34 -6.12
CA PRO A 53 0.73 -22.03 -5.39
C PRO A 53 0.89 -20.81 -4.48
N ALA A 54 -0.21 -20.14 -4.13
CA ALA A 54 -0.20 -19.00 -3.23
C ALA A 54 0.43 -19.28 -1.85
N THR A 55 0.37 -20.54 -1.38
CA THR A 55 0.97 -21.00 -0.12
C THR A 55 2.49 -20.96 -0.13
N SER A 56 3.14 -20.86 -1.30
CA SER A 56 4.58 -20.64 -1.41
C SER A 56 5.02 -19.26 -0.94
N GLN A 57 4.09 -18.29 -0.89
CA GLN A 57 4.31 -16.96 -0.32
C GLN A 57 4.08 -17.01 1.19
N VAL A 58 5.15 -16.92 1.96
CA VAL A 58 5.14 -17.06 3.42
C VAL A 58 4.98 -15.74 4.15
N ILE A 59 5.55 -14.68 3.58
CA ILE A 59 5.46 -13.31 4.10
C ILE A 59 4.96 -12.41 2.97
N ASN A 60 3.99 -11.56 3.31
CA ASN A 60 3.56 -10.44 2.49
C ASN A 60 3.10 -9.32 3.43
N ALA A 61 4.00 -8.44 3.76
CA ALA A 61 3.72 -7.33 4.65
C ALA A 61 4.70 -6.19 4.38
N ALA A 62 4.19 -4.97 4.47
CA ALA A 62 5.05 -3.81 4.62
C ALA A 62 6.01 -3.53 3.47
N GLY A 63 5.58 -3.72 2.26
CA GLY A 63 6.48 -3.54 1.12
C GLY A 63 7.43 -4.72 0.89
N LYS A 64 7.29 -5.82 1.66
CA LYS A 64 8.18 -7.00 1.59
C LYS A 64 7.41 -8.28 1.37
N PHE A 65 8.00 -9.21 0.62
CA PHE A 65 7.49 -10.58 0.52
C PHE A 65 8.62 -11.60 0.62
N LEU A 66 8.26 -12.80 1.03
CA LEU A 66 9.16 -13.97 1.05
C LEU A 66 8.43 -15.15 0.42
N ILE A 67 9.07 -15.77 -0.58
CA ILE A 67 8.55 -16.92 -1.30
C ILE A 67 9.54 -18.09 -1.17
N VAL A 68 8.99 -19.28 -1.02
CA VAL A 68 9.76 -20.55 -1.11
C VAL A 68 9.56 -21.13 -2.50
N ALA A 69 10.64 -21.43 -3.19
CA ALA A 69 10.64 -21.99 -4.53
C ALA A 69 11.70 -23.08 -4.68
N PRO A 70 11.60 -23.99 -5.67
CA PRO A 70 12.67 -24.89 -6.05
C PRO A 70 13.92 -24.12 -6.47
N HIS A 71 15.08 -24.67 -6.22
CA HIS A 71 16.36 -24.09 -6.64
C HIS A 71 16.86 -24.81 -7.89
N THR A 72 16.33 -24.41 -9.06
CA THR A 72 16.75 -24.97 -10.36
C THR A 72 17.26 -23.87 -11.28
N PRO A 73 18.07 -24.20 -12.30
CA PRO A 73 18.55 -23.20 -13.26
C PRO A 73 17.43 -22.42 -13.95
N GLU A 74 16.31 -23.07 -14.27
CA GLU A 74 15.15 -22.48 -14.93
C GLU A 74 14.50 -21.43 -14.02
N VAL A 75 14.33 -21.74 -12.73
CA VAL A 75 13.81 -20.82 -11.73
C VAL A 75 14.72 -19.61 -11.59
N LEU A 76 16.04 -19.82 -11.53
CA LEU A 76 17.00 -18.72 -11.42
C LEU A 76 17.00 -17.82 -12.66
N ALA A 77 16.91 -18.39 -13.86
CA ALA A 77 16.77 -17.63 -15.10
C ALA A 77 15.48 -16.78 -15.11
N THR A 78 14.36 -17.39 -14.75
CA THR A 78 13.06 -16.69 -14.65
C THR A 78 13.12 -15.54 -13.64
N LEU A 79 13.73 -15.73 -12.49
CA LEU A 79 13.89 -14.67 -11.49
C LEU A 79 14.76 -13.51 -11.99
N ALA A 80 15.81 -13.82 -12.74
CA ALA A 80 16.64 -12.79 -13.36
C ALA A 80 15.87 -11.97 -14.41
N ASP A 81 14.97 -12.61 -15.19
CA ASP A 81 14.10 -11.93 -16.15
C ASP A 81 13.06 -11.05 -15.44
N LEU A 82 12.40 -11.57 -14.41
CA LEU A 82 11.44 -10.83 -13.63
C LEU A 82 12.05 -9.61 -12.92
N ARG A 83 13.25 -9.75 -12.39
CA ARG A 83 13.97 -8.62 -11.81
C ARG A 83 14.14 -7.50 -12.85
N ARG A 84 14.55 -7.85 -14.08
CA ARG A 84 14.67 -6.86 -15.16
C ARG A 84 13.33 -6.24 -15.56
N GLU A 85 12.26 -7.04 -15.58
CA GLU A 85 10.89 -6.56 -15.83
C GLU A 85 10.49 -5.50 -14.79
N PHE A 86 10.71 -5.78 -13.51
CA PHE A 86 10.40 -4.83 -12.43
C PHE A 86 11.27 -3.57 -12.49
N ASP A 87 12.58 -3.72 -12.66
CA ASP A 87 13.50 -2.60 -12.77
C ASP A 87 13.14 -1.68 -13.96
N ALA A 88 12.80 -2.26 -15.11
CA ALA A 88 12.39 -1.51 -16.29
C ALA A 88 11.08 -0.75 -16.05
N TRP A 89 10.09 -1.39 -15.41
CA TRP A 89 8.82 -0.75 -15.09
C TRP A 89 9.02 0.47 -14.17
N PHE A 90 9.78 0.31 -13.10
CA PHE A 90 10.05 1.41 -12.16
C PHE A 90 10.91 2.50 -12.77
N LEU A 91 11.86 2.16 -13.62
CA LEU A 91 12.67 3.15 -14.33
C LEU A 91 11.79 4.01 -15.25
N GLN A 92 10.88 3.37 -15.99
CA GLN A 92 9.98 4.06 -16.93
C GLN A 92 8.95 4.95 -16.22
N HIS A 93 8.36 4.48 -15.12
CA HIS A 93 7.21 5.16 -14.49
C HIS A 93 7.57 5.98 -13.25
N THR A 94 8.77 5.81 -12.68
CA THR A 94 9.21 6.55 -11.49
C THR A 94 10.59 7.18 -11.63
N PHE A 95 11.22 7.04 -12.81
CA PHE A 95 12.62 7.43 -13.03
C PHE A 95 13.58 6.83 -12.00
N GLY A 96 13.27 5.62 -11.53
CA GLY A 96 14.05 4.91 -10.54
C GLY A 96 14.06 5.53 -9.13
N LEU A 97 13.15 6.46 -8.82
CA LEU A 97 12.98 7.01 -7.46
C LEU A 97 12.44 5.96 -6.50
N ALA A 98 11.70 5.01 -7.01
CA ALA A 98 11.22 3.84 -6.30
C ALA A 98 11.57 2.58 -7.09
N GLY A 99 11.54 1.43 -6.44
CA GLY A 99 11.81 0.16 -7.10
C GLY A 99 11.49 -1.04 -6.22
N MET A 100 11.57 -2.23 -6.85
CA MET A 100 11.42 -3.52 -6.19
C MET A 100 12.76 -4.24 -6.19
N GLY A 101 13.46 -4.26 -5.05
CA GLY A 101 14.62 -5.12 -4.88
C GLY A 101 14.18 -6.58 -4.88
N LEU A 102 14.81 -7.40 -5.71
CA LEU A 102 14.55 -8.84 -5.77
C LEU A 102 15.86 -9.60 -5.62
N ALA A 103 15.90 -10.47 -4.61
CA ALA A 103 17.05 -11.33 -4.35
C ALA A 103 16.59 -12.75 -4.01
N TRP A 104 17.50 -13.70 -4.20
CA TRP A 104 17.25 -15.10 -3.88
C TRP A 104 18.50 -15.76 -3.33
N GLN A 105 18.31 -16.71 -2.41
CA GLN A 105 19.35 -17.45 -1.75
C GLN A 105 19.00 -18.93 -1.72
N ALA A 106 19.94 -19.77 -2.14
CA ALA A 106 19.82 -21.22 -1.97
C ALA A 106 19.73 -21.56 -0.49
N ALA A 107 18.85 -22.49 -0.18
CA ALA A 107 18.65 -23.01 1.16
C ALA A 107 18.52 -24.54 1.13
N SER A 108 19.03 -25.20 2.16
CA SER A 108 18.87 -26.63 2.40
C SER A 108 17.96 -26.88 3.59
N CYS A 109 17.50 -28.09 3.78
CA CYS A 109 16.74 -28.48 4.97
C CYS A 109 17.50 -28.19 6.26
N GLU A 110 18.83 -28.24 6.24
CA GLU A 110 19.66 -27.96 7.40
C GLU A 110 19.56 -26.51 7.89
N ASP A 111 19.31 -25.56 6.98
CA ASP A 111 19.16 -24.14 7.32
C ASP A 111 17.88 -23.88 8.15
N PHE A 112 16.92 -24.82 8.13
CA PHE A 112 15.64 -24.71 8.87
C PHE A 112 15.61 -25.52 10.16
N LEU A 113 16.62 -26.35 10.43
CA LEU A 113 16.68 -27.18 11.62
C LEU A 113 17.17 -26.34 12.83
N LEU A 114 16.48 -26.52 13.94
CA LEU A 114 16.94 -26.03 15.26
C LEU A 114 18.03 -26.99 15.77
N ARG A 115 19.28 -26.54 15.77
CA ARG A 115 20.36 -27.29 16.38
C ARG A 115 20.46 -26.93 17.87
N LYS A 116 20.44 -27.93 18.74
CA LYS A 116 20.60 -27.75 20.18
C LYS A 116 22.04 -27.44 20.63
N ASP A 117 23.01 -27.56 19.73
CA ASP A 117 24.44 -27.64 20.08
C ASP A 117 25.21 -26.33 19.78
N GLY A 118 24.63 -25.17 20.10
CA GLY A 118 25.28 -23.90 19.82
C GLY A 118 25.09 -22.88 20.93
N THR A 119 25.89 -22.96 22.00
CA THR A 119 26.17 -21.81 22.86
C THR A 119 27.38 -21.08 22.31
N GLY A 120 27.17 -19.88 21.74
CA GLY A 120 28.25 -19.01 21.28
C GLY A 120 28.03 -18.42 19.89
N ASP A 121 28.94 -17.51 19.47
CA ASP A 121 28.90 -16.77 18.20
C ASP A 121 28.77 -17.65 16.93
N LYS A 122 29.24 -18.89 16.99
CA LYS A 122 29.13 -19.86 15.88
C LYS A 122 27.70 -20.33 15.59
N ALA A 123 26.76 -20.19 16.51
CA ALA A 123 25.36 -20.50 16.28
C ALA A 123 24.67 -19.44 15.41
N ALA A 124 25.13 -18.20 15.48
CA ALA A 124 24.64 -17.09 14.66
C ALA A 124 25.09 -17.18 13.18
N GLU A 125 26.17 -17.91 12.90
CA GLU A 125 26.71 -18.09 11.56
C GLU A 125 26.04 -19.23 10.75
N ARG A 126 25.15 -19.99 11.37
CA ARG A 126 24.50 -21.18 10.77
C ARG A 126 22.99 -21.14 10.94
N GLY A 127 22.30 -21.92 10.13
CA GLY A 127 20.85 -22.07 10.19
C GLY A 127 20.09 -20.87 9.60
N PHE A 128 18.84 -20.72 9.98
CA PHE A 128 17.92 -19.76 9.37
C PHE A 128 18.35 -18.31 9.53
N SER A 129 19.00 -17.95 10.62
CA SER A 129 19.51 -16.60 10.85
C SER A 129 20.60 -16.23 9.83
N ALA A 130 21.58 -17.10 9.63
CA ALA A 130 22.64 -16.90 8.65
C ALA A 130 22.11 -16.86 7.20
N LEU A 131 21.15 -17.74 6.89
CA LEU A 131 20.48 -17.74 5.59
C LEU A 131 19.81 -16.38 5.32
N ARG A 132 19.11 -15.83 6.31
CA ARG A 132 18.48 -14.51 6.20
C ARG A 132 19.49 -13.38 6.03
N THR A 133 20.58 -13.39 6.80
CA THR A 133 21.64 -12.37 6.67
C THR A 133 22.16 -12.33 5.24
N ARG A 134 22.51 -13.49 4.66
CA ARG A 134 22.95 -13.57 3.26
C ARG A 134 21.89 -13.07 2.27
N LEU A 135 20.63 -13.39 2.51
CA LEU A 135 19.52 -12.94 1.65
C LEU A 135 19.34 -11.43 1.70
N VAL A 136 19.41 -10.81 2.89
CA VAL A 136 19.33 -9.35 3.08
C VAL A 136 20.50 -8.65 2.40
N GLU A 137 21.73 -9.15 2.55
CA GLU A 137 22.91 -8.58 1.86
C GLU A 137 22.78 -8.62 0.34
N GLN A 138 22.25 -9.73 -0.20
CA GLN A 138 21.98 -9.83 -1.64
C GLN A 138 20.87 -8.87 -2.08
N LEU A 139 19.84 -8.70 -1.25
CA LEU A 139 18.76 -7.77 -1.51
C LEU A 139 19.27 -6.32 -1.55
N ASP A 140 20.11 -5.93 -0.62
CA ASP A 140 20.69 -4.59 -0.60
C ASP A 140 21.57 -4.34 -1.83
N ARG A 141 22.38 -5.32 -2.24
CA ARG A 141 23.12 -5.25 -3.51
C ARG A 141 22.18 -5.11 -4.71
N ALA A 142 21.06 -5.86 -4.72
CA ALA A 142 20.07 -5.81 -5.79
C ALA A 142 19.42 -4.42 -5.91
N LYS A 143 19.13 -3.74 -4.81
CA LYS A 143 18.58 -2.37 -4.83
C LYS A 143 19.50 -1.36 -5.51
N HIS A 144 20.79 -1.56 -5.47
CA HIS A 144 21.79 -0.68 -6.11
C HIS A 144 22.19 -1.10 -7.52
N ALA A 145 21.90 -2.33 -7.93
CA ALA A 145 22.30 -2.89 -9.24
C ALA A 145 21.12 -2.94 -10.23
N ARG A 146 20.38 -1.84 -10.37
CA ARG A 146 19.15 -1.76 -11.20
C ARG A 146 19.42 -1.52 -12.69
N PHE A 147 20.59 -0.98 -13.02
CA PHE A 147 20.95 -0.65 -14.38
C PHE A 147 21.92 -1.68 -14.92
N ASP A 148 21.50 -2.42 -15.94
CA ASP A 148 22.40 -3.31 -16.68
C ASP A 148 23.11 -2.50 -17.78
N LEU A 149 24.17 -1.81 -17.40
CA LEU A 149 24.95 -0.96 -18.30
C LEU A 149 25.59 -1.75 -19.45
N CYS A 150 25.80 -3.04 -19.26
CA CYS A 150 26.40 -3.90 -20.29
C CYS A 150 25.40 -4.22 -21.41
N ARG A 151 24.11 -4.38 -21.08
CA ARG A 151 23.06 -4.73 -22.05
C ARG A 151 22.42 -3.53 -22.72
N SER A 152 22.26 -2.43 -22.00
CA SER A 152 21.61 -1.21 -22.51
C SER A 152 22.54 -0.32 -23.34
N GLY A 153 23.72 -0.82 -23.76
CA GLY A 153 24.68 -0.03 -24.53
C GLY A 153 25.22 1.17 -23.75
N ALA A 154 25.35 1.04 -22.44
CA ALA A 154 25.77 2.08 -21.50
C ALA A 154 24.87 3.34 -21.47
N ARG A 155 23.64 3.26 -21.99
CA ARG A 155 22.69 4.38 -21.88
C ARG A 155 22.17 4.50 -20.46
N VAL A 156 22.57 5.57 -19.79
CA VAL A 156 22.11 5.95 -18.43
C VAL A 156 21.02 7.02 -18.52
N PHE A 157 20.72 7.51 -19.71
CA PHE A 157 19.74 8.58 -19.94
C PHE A 157 18.41 8.00 -20.39
N SER A 158 17.34 8.43 -19.72
CA SER A 158 15.96 8.19 -20.17
C SER A 158 15.53 9.39 -21.02
N ASP A 159 15.04 9.14 -22.21
CA ASP A 159 14.42 10.17 -23.04
C ASP A 159 13.05 10.52 -22.46
N ALA A 160 13.01 11.53 -21.59
CA ALA A 160 11.77 12.03 -21.02
C ALA A 160 11.21 13.16 -21.86
N ASP A 161 9.97 13.01 -22.28
CA ASP A 161 9.27 14.01 -23.10
C ASP A 161 8.42 14.94 -22.21
N TYR A 162 8.89 16.16 -22.03
CA TYR A 162 8.20 17.22 -21.29
C TYR A 162 7.37 18.15 -22.15
N ARG A 163 6.88 17.71 -23.35
CA ARG A 163 6.07 18.55 -24.24
C ARG A 163 4.85 19.18 -23.55
N PHE A 164 4.29 18.52 -22.55
CA PHE A 164 3.17 19.00 -21.73
C PHE A 164 3.60 19.53 -20.35
N GLY A 165 4.90 19.74 -20.15
CA GLY A 165 5.47 20.16 -18.89
C GLY A 165 5.58 19.05 -17.84
N PRO A 166 6.00 19.39 -16.63
CA PRO A 166 6.05 18.45 -15.51
C PRO A 166 4.63 18.14 -14.98
N CYS A 167 4.45 16.93 -14.47
CA CYS A 167 3.20 16.54 -13.82
C CYS A 167 2.91 17.42 -12.60
N ALA A 168 1.75 18.06 -12.56
CA ALA A 168 1.33 18.96 -11.50
C ALA A 168 1.25 18.30 -10.10
N PHE A 169 1.17 16.97 -10.05
CA PHE A 169 1.06 16.21 -8.80
C PHE A 169 2.36 15.55 -8.36
N ASN A 170 3.34 15.40 -9.25
CA ASN A 170 4.62 14.77 -8.94
C ASN A 170 5.82 15.73 -9.12
N GLY A 171 5.74 16.63 -10.08
CA GLY A 171 6.77 17.62 -10.38
C GLY A 171 8.03 17.08 -11.07
N ARG A 172 8.31 15.78 -10.96
CA ARG A 172 9.50 15.13 -11.55
C ARG A 172 9.18 14.34 -12.82
N LEU A 173 7.98 13.77 -12.90
CA LEU A 173 7.55 13.01 -14.06
C LEU A 173 6.97 13.95 -15.12
N PRO A 174 7.15 13.67 -16.43
CA PRO A 174 6.48 14.42 -17.48
C PRO A 174 4.97 14.19 -17.43
N ALA A 175 4.19 15.22 -17.70
CA ALA A 175 2.79 15.07 -17.99
C ALA A 175 2.61 14.41 -19.37
N ASP A 176 1.62 13.53 -19.49
CA ASP A 176 1.23 12.90 -20.76
C ASP A 176 -0.04 13.52 -21.36
N ARG A 177 -0.71 14.39 -20.63
CA ARG A 177 -1.89 15.18 -21.04
C ARG A 177 -1.74 16.63 -20.67
N THR A 178 -2.27 17.50 -21.51
CA THR A 178 -2.36 18.95 -21.25
C THR A 178 -3.36 19.26 -20.15
N ALA A 179 -3.25 20.47 -19.60
CA ALA A 179 -4.27 21.06 -18.76
C ALA A 179 -5.46 21.49 -19.63
N GLU A 180 -6.55 20.74 -19.63
CA GLU A 180 -7.78 21.03 -20.36
C GLU A 180 -8.97 21.14 -19.40
N GLY A 181 -9.88 22.08 -19.65
CA GLY A 181 -11.13 22.20 -18.90
C GLY A 181 -10.96 22.38 -17.38
N GLY A 182 -9.87 23.01 -16.94
CA GLY A 182 -9.55 23.18 -15.51
C GLY A 182 -8.81 21.99 -14.86
N ALA A 183 -8.57 20.90 -15.61
CA ALA A 183 -7.77 19.79 -15.12
C ALA A 183 -6.28 20.11 -15.23
N ALA A 184 -5.49 19.78 -14.21
CA ALA A 184 -4.04 19.99 -14.20
C ALA A 184 -3.31 19.02 -15.14
N ALA A 185 -2.21 19.47 -15.74
CA ALA A 185 -1.32 18.61 -16.51
C ALA A 185 -0.80 17.46 -15.62
N SER A 186 -1.00 16.22 -16.05
CA SER A 186 -0.75 15.07 -15.17
C SER A 186 -0.22 13.85 -15.94
N CYS A 187 0.51 13.01 -15.24
CA CYS A 187 0.94 11.70 -15.75
C CYS A 187 -0.03 10.59 -15.32
N ALA A 188 -0.07 9.50 -16.06
CA ALA A 188 -0.92 8.33 -15.79
C ALA A 188 -0.73 7.78 -14.37
N LEU A 189 0.51 7.70 -13.87
CA LEU A 189 0.79 7.27 -12.50
C LEU A 189 0.07 8.12 -11.45
N SER A 190 0.09 9.45 -11.60
CA SER A 190 -0.57 10.35 -10.65
C SER A 190 -2.09 10.29 -10.75
N ARG A 191 -2.64 10.09 -11.95
CA ARG A 191 -4.09 9.88 -12.13
C ARG A 191 -4.54 8.59 -11.46
N ASP A 192 -3.80 7.50 -11.63
CA ASP A 192 -4.07 6.24 -10.93
C ASP A 192 -3.98 6.40 -9.41
N GLN A 193 -3.01 7.16 -8.90
CA GLN A 193 -2.90 7.46 -7.47
C GLN A 193 -4.13 8.18 -6.92
N ILE A 194 -4.63 9.17 -7.66
CA ILE A 194 -5.86 9.90 -7.29
C ILE A 194 -7.08 8.97 -7.39
N ALA A 195 -7.18 8.15 -8.43
CA ALA A 195 -8.25 7.19 -8.63
C ALA A 195 -8.29 6.15 -7.49
N ILE A 196 -7.15 5.55 -7.15
CA ILE A 196 -7.01 4.65 -6.00
C ILE A 196 -7.43 5.34 -4.71
N GLY A 197 -6.86 6.53 -4.45
CA GLY A 197 -7.17 7.28 -3.22
C GLY A 197 -8.63 7.68 -3.09
N ARG A 198 -9.35 7.81 -4.19
CA ARG A 198 -10.81 8.00 -4.21
C ARG A 198 -11.53 6.68 -3.98
N ALA A 199 -11.19 5.63 -4.73
CA ALA A 199 -11.86 4.33 -4.67
C ALA A 199 -11.81 3.69 -3.27
N LEU A 200 -10.72 3.89 -2.53
CA LEU A 200 -10.56 3.36 -1.17
C LEU A 200 -11.53 3.95 -0.13
N VAL A 201 -12.17 5.06 -0.43
CA VAL A 201 -13.10 5.75 0.51
C VAL A 201 -14.50 5.89 -0.05
N ASP A 202 -14.65 5.67 -1.35
CA ASP A 202 -15.95 5.56 -2.01
C ASP A 202 -16.56 4.16 -1.74
N ARG A 203 -17.66 3.89 -2.41
CA ARG A 203 -18.40 2.61 -2.29
C ARG A 203 -17.77 1.45 -3.05
N PHE A 204 -16.49 1.57 -3.43
CA PHE A 204 -15.75 0.49 -4.07
C PHE A 204 -15.12 -0.40 -3.00
N GLU A 205 -15.66 -1.54 -2.78
CA GLU A 205 -15.24 -2.45 -1.70
C GLU A 205 -14.35 -3.58 -2.18
N ARG A 206 -14.17 -3.70 -3.50
CA ARG A 206 -13.43 -4.79 -4.12
C ARG A 206 -12.44 -4.31 -5.14
N LEU A 207 -11.31 -5.01 -5.20
CA LEU A 207 -10.27 -4.84 -6.20
C LEU A 207 -10.11 -6.12 -7.02
N LEU A 208 -10.31 -6.00 -8.33
CA LEU A 208 -10.08 -7.07 -9.28
C LEU A 208 -8.66 -6.96 -9.85
N ILE A 209 -7.93 -8.07 -9.88
CA ILE A 209 -6.61 -8.20 -10.50
C ILE A 209 -6.73 -9.22 -11.64
N VAL A 210 -6.59 -8.76 -12.86
CA VAL A 210 -6.78 -9.54 -14.09
C VAL A 210 -5.48 -9.53 -14.89
N ARG A 211 -5.22 -10.58 -15.67
CA ARG A 211 -4.09 -10.57 -16.62
C ARG A 211 -4.30 -9.49 -17.70
N GLU A 212 -3.21 -8.84 -18.10
CA GLU A 212 -3.25 -7.72 -19.05
C GLU A 212 -3.78 -8.10 -20.44
N THR A 213 -3.63 -9.36 -20.82
CA THR A 213 -3.97 -9.87 -22.17
C THR A 213 -5.44 -9.70 -22.57
N GLU A 214 -6.33 -9.38 -21.61
CA GLU A 214 -7.77 -9.27 -21.85
C GLU A 214 -8.42 -8.04 -21.21
N THR A 215 -8.07 -6.88 -21.72
CA THR A 215 -8.59 -5.59 -21.26
C THR A 215 -10.08 -5.37 -21.59
N GLU A 216 -10.64 -6.07 -22.56
CA GLU A 216 -12.05 -5.89 -22.96
C GLU A 216 -13.04 -6.28 -21.86
N MET A 217 -12.70 -7.27 -21.05
CA MET A 217 -13.56 -7.73 -19.95
C MET A 217 -13.72 -6.72 -18.82
N LEU A 218 -12.77 -5.79 -18.65
CA LEU A 218 -12.87 -4.71 -17.67
C LEU A 218 -13.68 -3.50 -18.18
N ARG A 219 -13.97 -3.43 -19.47
CA ARG A 219 -14.70 -2.29 -20.07
C ARG A 219 -16.23 -2.38 -19.93
N SER A 220 -16.78 -3.53 -19.64
CA SER A 220 -18.21 -3.77 -19.66
C SER A 220 -18.84 -3.79 -18.27
N GLY A 221 -19.07 -2.64 -17.63
CA GLY A 221 -19.82 -2.60 -16.37
C GLY A 221 -19.94 -1.19 -15.81
N GLU A 222 -21.13 -0.79 -15.42
CA GLU A 222 -21.47 0.56 -14.96
C GLU A 222 -20.82 0.99 -13.64
N ARG A 223 -20.06 0.11 -12.97
CA ARG A 223 -19.44 0.34 -11.66
C ARG A 223 -18.00 -0.17 -11.58
N LEU A 224 -17.29 -0.18 -12.69
CA LEU A 224 -15.87 -0.53 -12.74
C LEU A 224 -15.03 0.72 -12.91
N GLN A 225 -14.04 0.91 -12.06
CA GLN A 225 -13.02 1.95 -12.20
C GLN A 225 -11.67 1.29 -12.49
N PRO A 226 -11.30 1.11 -13.78
CA PRO A 226 -10.01 0.57 -14.16
C PRO A 226 -8.89 1.59 -13.91
N LEU A 227 -7.71 1.10 -13.55
CA LEU A 227 -6.50 1.90 -13.56
C LEU A 227 -5.90 1.98 -14.97
N GLU A 228 -5.23 3.10 -15.27
CA GLU A 228 -4.65 3.35 -16.59
C GLU A 228 -3.41 2.49 -16.84
N LEU A 229 -2.51 2.39 -15.83
CA LEU A 229 -1.26 1.68 -15.97
C LEU A 229 -1.39 0.21 -15.62
N PRO A 230 -0.90 -0.68 -16.50
CA PRO A 230 -0.71 -2.07 -16.13
C PRO A 230 0.46 -2.19 -15.14
N LEU A 231 0.34 -3.08 -14.16
CA LEU A 231 1.36 -3.37 -13.17
C LEU A 231 1.86 -4.80 -13.36
N PHE A 232 3.08 -4.98 -13.84
CA PHE A 232 3.75 -6.29 -13.98
C PHE A 232 2.90 -7.33 -14.74
N GLY A 233 2.25 -6.90 -15.83
CA GLY A 233 1.40 -7.76 -16.65
C GLY A 233 -0.02 -7.98 -16.12
N TYR A 234 -0.44 -7.18 -15.13
CA TYR A 234 -1.80 -7.19 -14.61
C TYR A 234 -2.52 -5.85 -14.83
N ARG A 235 -3.81 -5.93 -15.06
CA ARG A 235 -4.74 -4.80 -15.01
C ARG A 235 -5.55 -4.86 -13.72
N LEU A 236 -5.82 -3.69 -13.17
CA LEU A 236 -6.54 -3.54 -11.92
C LEU A 236 -7.79 -2.71 -12.15
N ALA A 237 -8.88 -3.09 -11.50
CA ALA A 237 -10.09 -2.31 -11.47
C ALA A 237 -10.76 -2.39 -10.10
N PHE A 238 -11.23 -1.24 -9.60
CA PHE A 238 -12.08 -1.19 -8.43
C PHE A 238 -13.54 -1.41 -8.83
N THR A 239 -14.30 -2.11 -8.00
CA THR A 239 -15.72 -2.37 -8.24
C THR A 239 -16.52 -2.41 -6.95
N ALA A 240 -17.77 -1.95 -7.04
CA ALA A 240 -18.80 -2.14 -6.02
C ALA A 240 -19.82 -3.22 -6.42
N GLN A 241 -19.60 -3.94 -7.52
CA GLN A 241 -20.51 -5.00 -7.96
C GLN A 241 -20.49 -6.18 -6.99
N GLU A 242 -21.68 -6.64 -6.63
CA GLU A 242 -21.85 -7.87 -5.87
C GLU A 242 -21.61 -9.10 -6.74
N GLU A 243 -21.16 -10.19 -6.12
CA GLU A 243 -20.92 -11.46 -6.79
C GLU A 243 -22.21 -12.13 -7.32
N ALA A 244 -23.37 -11.74 -6.79
CA ALA A 244 -24.67 -12.26 -7.22
C ALA A 244 -24.89 -12.21 -8.75
N SER A 245 -24.09 -11.44 -9.49
CA SER A 245 -24.12 -11.39 -10.95
C SER A 245 -23.44 -12.61 -11.64
N GLY A 246 -22.72 -13.46 -10.90
CA GLY A 246 -21.94 -14.59 -11.45
C GLY A 246 -20.67 -14.18 -12.22
N ARG A 247 -20.48 -12.90 -12.50
CA ARG A 247 -19.42 -12.38 -13.38
C ARG A 247 -18.00 -12.67 -12.89
N PHE A 248 -17.77 -12.57 -11.58
CA PHE A 248 -16.45 -12.88 -11.03
C PHE A 248 -16.15 -14.39 -11.09
N GLY A 249 -17.17 -15.22 -10.94
CA GLY A 249 -17.07 -16.66 -11.14
C GLY A 249 -16.70 -17.01 -12.59
N GLU A 250 -17.28 -16.34 -13.59
CA GLU A 250 -16.94 -16.50 -14.99
C GLU A 250 -15.50 -16.08 -15.27
N LEU A 251 -15.08 -14.92 -14.78
CA LEU A 251 -13.71 -14.44 -14.91
C LEU A 251 -12.69 -15.37 -14.21
N ALA A 252 -13.05 -15.94 -13.08
CA ALA A 252 -12.22 -16.90 -12.38
C ALA A 252 -12.12 -18.25 -13.15
N ALA A 253 -13.23 -18.72 -13.72
CA ALA A 253 -13.26 -19.94 -14.50
C ALA A 253 -12.40 -19.86 -15.78
N THR A 254 -12.30 -18.68 -16.39
CA THR A 254 -11.41 -18.46 -17.55
C THR A 254 -9.93 -18.35 -17.16
N GLY A 255 -9.61 -18.28 -15.87
CA GLY A 255 -8.25 -18.06 -15.37
C GLY A 255 -7.71 -16.63 -15.54
N LEU A 256 -8.56 -15.71 -15.97
CA LEU A 256 -8.21 -14.31 -16.19
C LEU A 256 -8.18 -13.53 -14.88
N LEU A 257 -9.17 -13.76 -14.02
CA LEU A 257 -9.18 -13.21 -12.66
C LEU A 257 -8.13 -13.93 -11.81
N ARG A 258 -7.08 -13.23 -11.47
CA ARG A 258 -6.00 -13.79 -10.66
C ARG A 258 -6.23 -13.61 -9.16
N ARG A 259 -6.81 -12.47 -8.79
CA ARG A 259 -7.18 -12.15 -7.40
C ARG A 259 -8.40 -11.23 -7.41
N CYS A 260 -9.25 -11.42 -6.43
CA CYS A 260 -10.26 -10.46 -6.03
C CYS A 260 -10.09 -10.19 -4.54
N PHE A 261 -9.79 -8.96 -4.16
CA PHE A 261 -9.73 -8.57 -2.76
C PHE A 261 -11.00 -7.85 -2.38
N ASP A 262 -11.62 -8.29 -1.32
CA ASP A 262 -12.69 -7.61 -0.62
C ASP A 262 -12.05 -6.93 0.60
N PHE A 263 -12.10 -5.62 0.66
CA PHE A 263 -11.59 -4.81 1.76
C PHE A 263 -12.68 -4.00 2.46
N SER A 264 -13.93 -4.37 2.24
CA SER A 264 -15.03 -3.88 3.07
C SER A 264 -14.74 -4.22 4.54
N LEU A 265 -14.84 -3.22 5.39
CA LEU A 265 -14.78 -3.45 6.83
C LEU A 265 -16.13 -4.03 7.28
N PRO A 266 -16.15 -4.94 8.26
CA PRO A 266 -17.39 -5.35 8.91
C PRO A 266 -18.11 -4.11 9.44
N GLY A 267 -19.40 -3.98 9.11
CA GLY A 267 -20.23 -2.90 9.62
C GLY A 267 -20.45 -2.99 11.13
N ALA A 268 -20.87 -1.90 11.75
CA ALA A 268 -21.24 -1.92 13.17
C ALA A 268 -22.44 -2.86 13.45
N ASP A 269 -23.25 -3.14 12.45
CA ASP A 269 -24.40 -4.04 12.50
C ASP A 269 -24.02 -5.52 12.45
N ASP A 270 -22.77 -5.84 12.14
CA ASP A 270 -22.23 -7.19 12.19
C ASP A 270 -21.88 -7.64 13.63
N ALA A 271 -22.35 -6.91 14.64
CA ALA A 271 -22.02 -7.15 16.06
C ALA A 271 -22.55 -8.48 16.62
N ASP A 272 -23.45 -9.14 15.92
CA ASP A 272 -23.97 -10.46 16.30
C ASP A 272 -23.05 -11.64 15.93
N GLY A 273 -21.88 -11.37 15.37
CA GLY A 273 -20.88 -12.40 15.04
C GLY A 273 -21.20 -13.23 13.80
N THR A 274 -22.19 -12.83 13.01
CA THR A 274 -22.60 -13.55 11.79
C THR A 274 -21.85 -13.11 10.54
N VAL A 275 -20.80 -12.28 10.66
CA VAL A 275 -19.97 -11.91 9.53
C VAL A 275 -19.39 -13.18 8.91
N PRO A 276 -19.72 -13.50 7.66
CA PRO A 276 -19.16 -14.68 7.01
C PRO A 276 -17.65 -14.52 6.94
N LEU A 277 -16.91 -15.46 7.53
CA LEU A 277 -15.45 -15.48 7.49
C LEU A 277 -14.92 -15.54 6.05
N TRP A 278 -15.77 -16.01 5.14
CA TRP A 278 -15.46 -16.11 3.74
C TRP A 278 -16.73 -15.89 2.89
N ASN A 279 -16.63 -14.97 1.94
CA ASN A 279 -17.70 -14.61 1.02
C ASN A 279 -17.35 -14.92 -0.45
N GLY A 280 -16.44 -15.87 -0.70
CA GLY A 280 -15.94 -16.19 -2.03
C GLY A 280 -14.66 -15.42 -2.42
N TYR A 281 -14.24 -14.43 -1.62
CA TYR A 281 -13.07 -13.60 -1.89
C TYR A 281 -12.05 -13.66 -0.76
N ALA A 282 -10.77 -13.49 -1.12
CA ALA A 282 -9.74 -13.26 -0.13
C ALA A 282 -9.97 -11.88 0.49
N ARG A 283 -10.35 -11.83 1.75
CA ARG A 283 -10.40 -10.56 2.49
C ARG A 283 -9.00 -10.05 2.71
N ARG A 284 -8.78 -8.81 2.33
CA ARG A 284 -7.58 -8.08 2.64
C ARG A 284 -7.94 -6.83 3.43
N PHE A 285 -7.58 -6.84 4.69
CA PHE A 285 -7.69 -5.64 5.48
C PHE A 285 -6.61 -4.65 5.06
N ILE A 286 -7.01 -3.40 4.88
CA ILE A 286 -6.10 -2.29 4.63
C ILE A 286 -6.15 -1.34 5.81
N SER A 287 -4.99 -0.77 6.14
CA SER A 287 -4.92 0.30 7.12
C SER A 287 -5.41 1.59 6.46
N GLY A 288 -6.69 1.87 6.59
CA GLY A 288 -7.31 2.94 5.82
C GLY A 288 -8.47 3.63 6.54
N TYR A 289 -8.49 3.65 7.89
CA TYR A 289 -9.52 4.40 8.59
C TYR A 289 -9.47 5.88 8.22
N VAL A 290 -10.62 6.42 7.83
CA VAL A 290 -10.80 7.82 7.45
C VAL A 290 -12.03 8.40 8.15
N PRO A 291 -11.92 9.57 8.79
CA PRO A 291 -13.04 10.27 9.40
C PRO A 291 -14.09 10.65 8.35
N ARG A 292 -15.36 10.52 8.72
CA ARG A 292 -16.49 10.97 7.91
C ARG A 292 -17.21 12.12 8.59
N ALA A 293 -17.78 13.01 7.78
CA ALA A 293 -18.61 14.09 8.26
C ALA A 293 -19.93 13.56 8.81
N SER A 294 -20.43 14.19 9.85
CA SER A 294 -21.75 13.86 10.44
C SER A 294 -22.91 14.55 9.73
N GLY A 295 -22.62 15.58 8.91
CA GLY A 295 -23.60 16.49 8.32
C GLY A 295 -24.11 17.57 9.28
N LEU A 296 -23.73 17.50 10.56
CA LEU A 296 -24.12 18.51 11.56
C LEU A 296 -23.17 19.72 11.56
N GLU A 297 -22.01 19.59 10.93
CA GLU A 297 -20.97 20.61 10.87
C GLU A 297 -21.46 21.91 10.17
N SER A 298 -22.35 21.78 9.20
CA SER A 298 -22.97 22.90 8.49
C SER A 298 -24.12 23.59 9.27
N SER A 299 -24.54 22.99 10.39
CA SER A 299 -25.65 23.54 11.20
C SER A 299 -25.31 24.93 11.76
N PRO A 300 -26.31 25.82 11.95
CA PRO A 300 -26.10 27.17 12.49
C PRO A 300 -25.34 27.18 13.82
N ALA A 301 -25.52 26.15 14.65
CA ALA A 301 -24.87 26.01 15.96
C ALA A 301 -23.40 25.62 15.85
N GLN A 302 -22.99 24.90 14.82
CA GLN A 302 -21.63 24.36 14.66
C GLN A 302 -20.82 25.12 13.62
N ARG A 303 -21.43 25.74 12.64
CA ARG A 303 -20.76 26.35 11.48
C ARG A 303 -19.63 27.32 11.86
N SER A 304 -19.83 28.14 12.88
CA SER A 304 -18.83 29.10 13.35
C SER A 304 -17.61 28.46 14.03
N ARG A 305 -17.66 27.17 14.33
CA ARG A 305 -16.51 26.36 14.80
C ARG A 305 -15.46 26.20 13.71
N TYR A 306 -15.90 26.06 12.46
CA TYR A 306 -15.09 25.62 11.33
C TYR A 306 -14.56 26.83 10.56
N VAL A 307 -13.31 27.20 10.84
CA VAL A 307 -12.63 28.35 10.24
C VAL A 307 -12.07 27.99 8.87
N GLY A 308 -12.43 28.78 7.85
CA GLY A 308 -11.91 28.60 6.50
C GLY A 308 -12.53 27.42 5.72
N VAL A 309 -13.65 26.89 6.20
CA VAL A 309 -14.42 25.88 5.49
C VAL A 309 -15.56 26.57 4.75
N ASP A 310 -15.44 26.66 3.43
CA ASP A 310 -16.45 27.28 2.56
C ASP A 310 -17.50 26.27 2.11
N ASP A 311 -17.06 25.04 1.81
CA ASP A 311 -17.91 23.95 1.34
C ASP A 311 -17.96 22.83 2.38
N PHE A 312 -19.13 22.65 2.99
CA PHE A 312 -19.35 21.65 4.03
C PHE A 312 -19.73 20.31 3.40
N PRO A 313 -19.05 19.22 3.80
CA PRO A 313 -19.40 17.88 3.32
C PRO A 313 -20.77 17.43 3.84
N GLU A 314 -21.45 16.60 3.07
CA GLU A 314 -22.67 15.93 3.50
C GLU A 314 -22.38 14.81 4.52
N ALA A 315 -23.44 14.34 5.18
CA ALA A 315 -23.32 13.22 6.10
C ALA A 315 -22.79 11.96 5.39
N GLY A 316 -21.73 11.39 5.95
CA GLY A 316 -21.06 10.22 5.38
C GLY A 316 -19.95 10.53 4.39
N ASP A 317 -19.80 11.77 3.94
CA ASP A 317 -18.65 12.20 3.14
C ASP A 317 -17.37 12.19 3.95
N LEU A 318 -16.25 12.20 3.23
CA LEU A 318 -14.94 12.34 3.88
C LEU A 318 -14.82 13.70 4.57
N ALA A 319 -14.39 13.68 5.82
CA ALA A 319 -14.08 14.90 6.54
C ALA A 319 -12.77 15.52 5.95
N PRO A 320 -12.81 16.70 5.34
CA PRO A 320 -11.62 17.37 4.83
C PRO A 320 -10.73 17.84 5.98
N PHE A 321 -9.45 18.06 5.68
CA PHE A 321 -8.49 18.44 6.70
C PHE A 321 -8.80 19.80 7.37
N ASP A 322 -9.38 20.74 6.63
CA ASP A 322 -9.78 22.03 7.17
C ASP A 322 -10.91 21.88 8.20
N LEU A 323 -11.83 20.95 7.98
CA LEU A 323 -12.86 20.59 8.95
C LEU A 323 -12.21 19.95 10.19
N LEU A 324 -11.36 18.94 10.02
CA LEU A 324 -10.67 18.25 11.12
C LEU A 324 -9.81 19.20 11.96
N ALA A 325 -9.14 20.18 11.32
CA ALA A 325 -8.32 21.16 12.02
C ALA A 325 -9.12 21.96 13.07
N SER A 326 -10.40 22.17 12.82
CA SER A 326 -11.28 22.95 13.70
C SER A 326 -11.97 22.13 14.80
N ASP A 327 -11.89 20.80 14.74
CA ASP A 327 -12.64 19.90 15.62
C ASP A 327 -12.22 19.95 17.11
N ASP A 328 -11.03 20.49 17.43
CA ASP A 328 -10.57 20.66 18.81
C ASP A 328 -10.98 22.03 19.43
N ARG A 329 -11.64 22.92 18.67
CA ARG A 329 -12.17 24.16 19.20
C ARG A 329 -13.38 23.86 20.09
N GLN A 330 -13.45 24.55 21.22
CA GLN A 330 -14.50 24.37 22.22
C GLN A 330 -15.36 25.63 22.33
N PRO A 331 -16.67 25.49 22.66
CA PRO A 331 -17.50 26.67 22.91
C PRO A 331 -16.97 27.42 24.15
N ASP A 332 -17.11 28.73 24.17
CA ASP A 332 -16.90 29.54 25.35
C ASP A 332 -17.98 29.27 26.42
N GLU A 333 -17.85 29.86 27.60
CA GLU A 333 -18.79 29.68 28.71
C GLU A 333 -20.24 30.11 28.36
N SER A 334 -20.37 31.03 27.41
CA SER A 334 -21.71 31.51 26.94
C SER A 334 -22.28 30.68 25.79
N GLY A 335 -21.48 29.80 25.18
CA GLY A 335 -21.83 29.06 23.97
C GLY A 335 -21.99 29.93 22.71
N SER A 336 -21.57 31.18 22.78
CA SER A 336 -21.72 32.15 21.67
C SER A 336 -20.52 32.19 20.73
N SER A 337 -19.36 31.75 21.20
CA SER A 337 -18.13 31.74 20.39
C SER A 337 -17.32 30.46 20.59
N TRP A 338 -16.39 30.20 19.67
CA TRP A 338 -15.53 29.03 19.72
C TRP A 338 -14.08 29.43 20.04
N LEU A 339 -13.57 28.88 21.13
CA LEU A 339 -12.20 29.09 21.62
C LEU A 339 -11.25 28.03 21.09
N GLY A 340 -9.98 28.39 21.00
CA GLY A 340 -8.90 27.47 20.58
C GLY A 340 -8.46 27.68 19.15
N VAL A 341 -7.39 26.99 18.78
CA VAL A 341 -6.74 27.10 17.49
C VAL A 341 -7.26 26.02 16.54
N ALA A 342 -7.59 26.40 15.32
CA ALA A 342 -7.81 25.44 14.24
C ALA A 342 -6.45 24.92 13.77
N ALA A 343 -6.10 23.70 14.16
CA ALA A 343 -4.81 23.12 13.84
C ALA A 343 -4.90 21.59 13.69
N LEU A 344 -4.14 21.05 12.76
CA LEU A 344 -3.93 19.62 12.61
C LEU A 344 -2.70 19.19 13.43
N GLY A 345 -2.84 18.09 14.13
CA GLY A 345 -1.73 17.31 14.64
C GLY A 345 -1.28 16.27 13.61
N VAL A 346 0.00 15.98 13.63
CA VAL A 346 0.61 14.90 12.83
C VAL A 346 1.31 13.96 13.80
N LEU A 347 0.99 12.67 13.71
CA LEU A 347 1.69 11.61 14.42
C LEU A 347 2.35 10.69 13.41
N LYS A 348 3.68 10.73 13.41
CA LYS A 348 4.50 9.77 12.68
C LYS A 348 5.18 8.87 13.70
N GLY A 349 5.07 7.58 13.50
CA GLY A 349 5.75 6.57 14.30
C GLY A 349 6.43 5.53 13.44
N ASP A 350 7.45 4.91 14.02
CA ASP A 350 8.21 3.83 13.45
C ASP A 350 8.46 2.79 14.54
N ILE A 351 8.45 1.50 14.21
CA ILE A 351 8.82 0.46 15.17
C ILE A 351 10.34 0.41 15.26
N ASP A 352 10.84 0.95 16.38
CA ASP A 352 12.27 0.97 16.66
C ASP A 352 12.91 -0.40 16.52
N ASN A 353 13.99 -0.43 15.75
CA ASN A 353 14.81 -1.62 15.57
C ASN A 353 14.06 -2.88 15.12
N LEU A 354 12.96 -2.73 14.31
CA LEU A 354 12.21 -3.89 13.83
C LEU A 354 13.12 -4.91 13.13
N GLY A 355 14.11 -4.45 12.38
CA GLY A 355 15.13 -5.31 11.76
C GLY A 355 15.91 -6.14 12.80
N GLU A 356 16.30 -5.54 13.92
CA GLU A 356 16.97 -6.22 15.04
C GLU A 356 16.02 -7.15 15.79
N LEU A 357 14.78 -6.74 16.01
CA LEU A 357 13.75 -7.61 16.59
C LEU A 357 13.59 -8.90 15.78
N PHE A 358 13.58 -8.80 14.46
CA PHE A 358 13.58 -9.97 13.58
C PHE A 358 14.89 -10.75 13.62
N ARG A 359 16.03 -10.12 13.85
CA ARG A 359 17.35 -10.75 13.83
C ARG A 359 17.70 -11.46 15.14
N ILE A 360 17.53 -10.78 16.26
CA ILE A 360 17.97 -11.23 17.60
C ILE A 360 16.88 -11.23 18.66
N GLY A 361 15.77 -10.50 18.48
CA GLY A 361 14.68 -10.39 19.46
C GLY A 361 13.90 -11.69 19.66
N LEU A 362 13.96 -12.61 18.71
CA LEU A 362 13.33 -13.92 18.83
C LEU A 362 14.34 -14.92 19.42
N GLN A 363 14.02 -15.47 20.57
CA GLN A 363 14.75 -16.62 21.07
C GLN A 363 14.66 -17.78 20.06
N GLN A 364 15.82 -18.26 19.58
CA GLN A 364 15.89 -19.27 18.53
C GLN A 364 15.03 -18.90 17.31
N PRO A 365 15.48 -17.96 16.47
CA PRO A 365 14.74 -17.53 15.29
C PRO A 365 14.52 -18.68 14.35
N THR A 366 13.25 -18.91 13.99
CA THR A 366 12.85 -19.92 13.00
C THR A 366 12.01 -19.27 11.89
N PHE A 367 11.94 -19.93 10.77
CA PHE A 367 11.07 -19.54 9.67
C PHE A 367 9.62 -19.27 10.11
N ALA A 368 9.05 -20.20 10.92
CA ALA A 368 7.69 -20.07 11.44
C ALA A 368 7.51 -18.87 12.37
N LYS A 369 8.47 -18.63 13.28
CA LYS A 369 8.41 -17.48 14.20
C LYS A 369 8.50 -16.15 13.44
N HIS A 370 9.36 -16.06 12.41
CA HIS A 370 9.43 -14.87 11.56
C HIS A 370 8.13 -14.62 10.80
N ALA A 371 7.55 -15.65 10.21
CA ALA A 371 6.27 -15.55 9.51
C ALA A 371 5.14 -15.15 10.46
N ALA A 372 5.11 -15.68 11.69
CA ALA A 372 4.13 -15.32 12.70
C ALA A 372 4.28 -13.86 13.15
N LEU A 373 5.49 -13.42 13.48
CA LEU A 373 5.75 -12.04 13.88
C LEU A 373 5.37 -11.05 12.78
N SER A 374 5.74 -11.34 11.52
CA SER A 374 5.35 -10.50 10.39
C SER A 374 3.83 -10.38 10.25
N ARG A 375 3.10 -11.48 10.42
CA ARG A 375 1.62 -11.45 10.41
C ARG A 375 1.04 -10.65 11.57
N GLN A 376 1.62 -10.74 12.76
CA GLN A 376 1.17 -9.99 13.95
C GLN A 376 1.38 -8.48 13.76
N VAL A 377 2.54 -8.07 13.28
CA VAL A 377 2.82 -6.66 12.97
C VAL A 377 1.85 -6.14 11.92
N ASN A 378 1.64 -6.90 10.85
CA ASN A 378 0.67 -6.52 9.82
C ASN A 378 -0.77 -6.44 10.37
N ALA A 379 -1.19 -7.37 11.23
CA ALA A 379 -2.50 -7.36 11.86
C ALA A 379 -2.69 -6.16 12.79
N PHE A 380 -1.64 -5.73 13.49
CA PHE A 380 -1.69 -4.52 14.30
C PHE A 380 -2.05 -3.30 13.45
N PHE A 381 -1.35 -3.08 12.34
CA PHE A 381 -1.59 -1.92 11.48
C PHE A 381 -2.87 -2.03 10.65
N ALA A 382 -3.22 -3.22 10.17
CA ALA A 382 -4.34 -3.39 9.25
C ALA A 382 -5.68 -3.64 9.94
N ILE A 383 -5.68 -4.10 11.20
CA ILE A 383 -6.90 -4.46 11.94
C ILE A 383 -7.02 -3.65 13.22
N TYR A 384 -6.04 -3.75 14.12
CA TYR A 384 -6.15 -3.15 15.45
C TYR A 384 -6.14 -1.61 15.38
N LEU A 385 -5.20 -1.01 14.66
CA LEU A 385 -5.11 0.44 14.55
C LEU A 385 -6.37 1.08 13.94
N PRO A 386 -6.92 0.60 12.82
CA PRO A 386 -8.19 1.11 12.31
C PRO A 386 -9.36 0.94 13.28
N TRP A 387 -9.42 -0.17 13.99
CA TRP A 387 -10.43 -0.41 15.02
C TRP A 387 -10.31 0.58 16.17
N LEU A 388 -9.10 0.81 16.68
CA LEU A 388 -8.81 1.79 17.74
C LEU A 388 -9.23 3.20 17.31
N LEU A 389 -8.83 3.60 16.10
CA LEU A 389 -9.18 4.92 15.56
C LEU A 389 -10.69 5.08 15.44
N ALA A 390 -11.38 4.10 14.86
CA ALA A 390 -12.83 4.17 14.69
C ALA A 390 -13.58 4.31 16.03
N ARG A 391 -13.07 3.70 17.09
CA ARG A 391 -13.75 3.64 18.39
C ARG A 391 -13.37 4.78 19.33
N GLU A 392 -12.10 5.12 19.41
CA GLU A 392 -11.57 6.04 20.43
C GLU A 392 -11.11 7.38 19.83
N PHE A 393 -10.73 7.40 18.56
CA PHE A 393 -10.20 8.58 17.89
C PHE A 393 -10.84 8.80 16.52
N PRO A 394 -12.19 8.93 16.46
CA PRO A 394 -12.93 8.88 15.19
C PRO A 394 -12.67 10.05 14.25
N LYS A 395 -11.93 11.06 14.68
CA LYS A 395 -11.51 12.21 13.86
C LYS A 395 -10.05 12.15 13.42
N VAL A 396 -9.34 11.07 13.76
CA VAL A 396 -7.94 10.86 13.33
C VAL A 396 -7.93 10.06 12.04
N TYR A 397 -7.26 10.61 11.04
CA TYR A 397 -7.16 10.12 9.69
C TYR A 397 -5.90 9.26 9.52
N THR A 398 -6.03 8.07 8.97
CA THR A 398 -4.87 7.26 8.56
C THR A 398 -4.43 7.69 7.16
N VAL A 399 -3.26 8.32 7.07
CA VAL A 399 -2.63 8.61 5.78
C VAL A 399 -2.00 7.34 5.24
N PHE A 400 -1.16 6.71 6.04
CA PHE A 400 -0.72 5.33 5.83
C PHE A 400 -0.39 4.67 7.18
N ALA A 401 -0.46 3.35 7.21
CA ALA A 401 0.08 2.55 8.28
C ALA A 401 0.37 1.15 7.75
N GLY A 402 1.54 0.64 8.04
CA GLY A 402 1.98 -0.69 7.60
C GLY A 402 3.49 -0.80 7.58
N GLY A 403 3.97 -1.99 7.74
CA GLY A 403 5.39 -2.21 7.88
C GLY A 403 5.88 -2.02 9.28
N ASP A 404 6.68 -1.03 9.38
CA ASP A 404 7.24 -0.48 10.61
C ASP A 404 6.77 0.96 10.86
N ASP A 405 6.23 1.61 9.83
CA ASP A 405 5.86 3.03 9.82
C ASP A 405 4.35 3.24 9.89
N PHE A 406 3.94 4.35 10.51
CA PHE A 406 2.61 4.90 10.35
C PHE A 406 2.63 6.44 10.32
N PHE A 407 1.63 7.01 9.66
CA PHE A 407 1.44 8.44 9.56
C PHE A 407 -0.05 8.76 9.70
N LEU A 408 -0.39 9.44 10.78
CA LEU A 408 -1.76 9.80 11.14
C LEU A 408 -1.88 11.32 11.20
N VAL A 409 -3.07 11.81 10.84
CA VAL A 409 -3.38 13.25 10.85
C VAL A 409 -4.75 13.45 11.46
N GLY A 410 -4.93 14.44 12.31
CA GLY A 410 -6.23 14.74 12.90
C GLY A 410 -6.24 16.02 13.71
N PRO A 411 -7.31 16.32 14.44
CA PRO A 411 -7.33 17.39 15.42
C PRO A 411 -6.16 17.25 16.38
N TRP A 412 -5.46 18.34 16.63
CA TRP A 412 -4.16 18.29 17.31
C TRP A 412 -4.21 17.64 18.71
N ARG A 413 -5.28 17.88 19.50
CA ARG A 413 -5.47 17.28 20.83
C ARG A 413 -5.74 15.78 20.75
N GLN A 414 -6.54 15.35 19.78
CA GLN A 414 -6.82 13.91 19.61
C GLN A 414 -5.54 13.18 19.18
N VAL A 415 -4.77 13.77 18.28
CA VAL A 415 -3.48 13.22 17.88
C VAL A 415 -2.50 13.15 19.04
N GLN A 416 -2.45 14.20 19.89
CA GLN A 416 -1.62 14.20 21.10
C GLN A 416 -2.04 13.14 22.14
N LYS A 417 -3.34 12.87 22.27
CA LYS A 417 -3.84 11.82 23.18
C LYS A 417 -3.59 10.41 22.63
N LEU A 418 -3.55 10.27 21.33
CA LEU A 418 -3.26 8.99 20.67
C LEU A 418 -1.77 8.62 20.77
N ALA A 419 -0.87 9.62 20.77
CA ALA A 419 0.57 9.45 20.89
C ALA A 419 0.97 9.01 22.31
#